data_c130f77d5b25f24da934ec3344b8812e
#
_entry.id   c130f77d5b25f24da934ec3344b8812e
#
_cell.length_a   1.000
_cell.length_b   1.000
_cell.length_c   1.000
_cell.angle_alpha   90.00
_cell.angle_beta   90.00
_cell.angle_gamma   90.00
#
_symmetry.space_group_name_H-M   'P 1'
#
loop_
_entity.id
_entity.type
_entity.pdbx_description
1 polymer ?
#
loop_
_entity_poly.entity_id
_entity_poly.type
_entity_poly.pdbx_seq_one_letter_code
_entity_poly.pdbx_strand_id
1 'polypeptide(L)'
;MENVECIFNSIKLHERKQDEKCYFDPIRYFLVQKTPEEEVRQKTIIFLQKRLGVPIERIRVEEPMCHVKKGLRGRADIVVYRDDKQEEVLLVI
;
A
#
# COMPACT_ATOMS: atom_id res chain seq x y z
N MET A 1 -5.78 15.12 -15.53
CA MET A 1 -5.52 14.24 -14.37
C MET A 1 -4.22 13.49 -14.59
N GLU A 2 -3.32 13.52 -13.63
CA GLU A 2 -2.07 12.78 -13.72
C GLU A 2 -2.33 11.27 -13.68
N ASN A 3 -1.60 10.49 -14.47
CA ASN A 3 -1.71 9.04 -14.39
C ASN A 3 -0.79 8.50 -13.28
N VAL A 4 -1.07 7.26 -12.87
CA VAL A 4 -0.35 6.62 -11.76
C VAL A 4 1.15 6.50 -12.04
N GLU A 5 1.54 6.19 -13.29
CA GLU A 5 2.94 6.07 -13.65
C GLU A 5 3.67 7.42 -13.51
N CYS A 6 3.06 8.52 -13.92
CA CYS A 6 3.67 9.84 -13.75
C CYS A 6 3.85 10.19 -12.27
N ILE A 7 2.82 9.94 -11.46
CA ILE A 7 2.89 10.18 -10.02
C ILE A 7 3.99 9.33 -9.40
N PHE A 8 4.00 8.03 -9.73
CA PHE A 8 4.98 7.10 -9.18
C PHE A 8 6.41 7.50 -9.56
N ASN A 9 6.63 7.86 -10.83
CA ASN A 9 7.96 8.23 -11.30
C ASN A 9 8.47 9.53 -10.68
N SER A 10 7.59 10.37 -10.16
CA SER A 10 7.96 11.61 -9.48
C SER A 10 8.26 11.42 -7.99
N ILE A 11 8.01 10.23 -7.45
CA ILE A 11 8.28 9.94 -6.02
C ILE A 11 9.78 9.96 -5.76
N LYS A 12 10.17 10.72 -4.75
CA LYS A 12 11.57 10.78 -4.34
C LYS A 12 11.94 9.50 -3.60
N LEU A 13 12.99 8.84 -4.07
CA LEU A 13 13.54 7.69 -3.36
C LEU A 13 14.40 8.17 -2.20
N HIS A 14 14.36 7.40 -1.12
CA HIS A 14 15.15 7.64 0.07
C HIS A 14 16.32 6.64 0.10
N GLU A 15 17.37 6.99 0.83
CA GLU A 15 18.51 6.12 0.98
C GLU A 15 18.67 5.78 2.46
N ARG A 16 18.45 4.50 2.80
CA ARG A 16 18.54 4.00 4.18
C ARG A 16 19.95 3.60 4.54
N LYS A 17 20.66 3.00 3.58
CA LYS A 17 22.06 2.63 3.66
C LYS A 17 22.73 3.08 2.37
N GLN A 18 24.07 3.07 2.35
CA GLN A 18 24.80 3.36 1.13
C GLN A 18 24.29 2.46 0.00
N ASP A 19 23.89 3.09 -1.12
CA ASP A 19 23.39 2.42 -2.32
C ASP A 19 22.08 1.64 -2.14
N GLU A 20 21.42 1.74 -0.99
CA GLU A 20 20.11 1.11 -0.79
C GLU A 20 19.01 2.15 -0.99
N LYS A 21 18.31 2.06 -2.14
CA LYS A 21 17.19 2.92 -2.44
C LYS A 21 15.91 2.37 -1.81
N CYS A 22 15.08 3.26 -1.27
CA CYS A 22 13.88 2.89 -0.55
C CYS A 22 12.73 3.80 -0.94
N TYR A 23 11.50 3.25 -0.88
CA TYR A 23 10.28 4.04 -0.88
C TYR A 23 9.87 4.32 0.55
N PHE A 24 9.25 5.49 0.78
CA PHE A 24 8.54 5.71 2.03
C PHE A 24 7.12 5.18 1.86
N ASP A 25 6.77 4.16 2.65
CA ASP A 25 5.44 3.56 2.59
C ASP A 25 4.47 4.40 3.44
N PRO A 26 3.46 5.03 2.82
CA PRO A 26 2.54 5.89 3.58
C PRO A 26 1.58 5.11 4.46
N ILE A 27 1.45 3.81 4.26
CA ILE A 27 0.56 2.96 5.06
C ILE A 27 1.29 2.43 6.30
N ARG A 28 2.46 1.81 6.08
CA ARG A 28 3.26 1.26 7.18
C ARG A 28 4.08 2.33 7.91
N TYR A 29 4.27 3.47 7.25
CA TYR A 29 4.94 4.65 7.79
C TYR A 29 6.42 4.41 8.12
N PHE A 30 7.10 3.64 7.27
CA PHE A 30 8.55 3.44 7.35
C PHE A 30 9.11 3.21 5.93
N LEU A 31 10.44 3.23 5.83
CA LEU A 31 11.13 3.01 4.56
C LEU A 31 11.11 1.53 4.21
N VAL A 32 10.77 1.22 2.96
CA VAL A 32 10.79 -0.14 2.42
C VAL A 32 11.76 -0.18 1.25
N GLN A 33 12.49 -1.28 1.12
CA GLN A 33 13.46 -1.45 0.07
C GLN A 33 12.79 -1.44 -1.32
N LYS A 34 13.44 -0.80 -2.29
CA LYS A 34 12.96 -0.77 -3.66
C LYS A 34 13.16 -2.14 -4.29
N THR A 35 12.09 -2.94 -4.30
CA THR A 35 12.05 -4.26 -4.92
C THR A 35 10.92 -4.25 -5.97
N PRO A 36 10.93 -5.20 -6.93
CA PRO A 36 9.80 -5.28 -7.88
C PRO A 36 8.44 -5.42 -7.20
N GLU A 37 8.36 -6.16 -6.10
CA GLU A 37 7.12 -6.31 -5.34
C GLU A 37 6.66 -5.00 -4.72
N GLU A 38 7.59 -4.27 -4.09
CA GLU A 38 7.26 -2.98 -3.48
C GLU A 38 6.92 -1.94 -4.53
N GLU A 39 7.55 -2.01 -5.70
CA GLU A 39 7.22 -1.12 -6.80
C GLU A 39 5.75 -1.28 -7.21
N VAL A 40 5.30 -2.52 -7.39
CA VAL A 40 3.91 -2.82 -7.72
C VAL A 40 2.97 -2.39 -6.59
N ARG A 41 3.35 -2.68 -5.35
CA ARG A 41 2.55 -2.32 -4.18
C ARG A 41 2.37 -0.81 -4.06
N GLN A 42 3.45 -0.04 -4.21
CA GLN A 42 3.38 1.42 -4.11
C GLN A 42 2.56 2.02 -5.26
N LYS A 43 2.68 1.47 -6.46
CA LYS A 43 1.82 1.90 -7.58
C LYS A 43 0.35 1.63 -7.31
N THR A 44 0.05 0.48 -6.72
CA THR A 44 -1.33 0.11 -6.38
C THR A 44 -1.90 1.04 -5.33
N ILE A 45 -1.11 1.40 -4.31
CA ILE A 45 -1.53 2.36 -3.29
C ILE A 45 -1.86 3.72 -3.93
N ILE A 46 -1.01 4.19 -4.82
CA ILE A 46 -1.24 5.45 -5.55
C ILE A 46 -2.53 5.38 -6.36
N PHE A 47 -2.74 4.27 -7.07
CA PHE A 47 -3.97 4.05 -7.84
C PHE A 47 -5.21 4.13 -6.95
N LEU A 48 -5.19 3.45 -5.81
CA LEU A 48 -6.32 3.45 -4.89
C LEU A 48 -6.62 4.87 -4.38
N GLN A 49 -5.58 5.61 -4.00
CA GLN A 49 -5.75 6.96 -3.48
C GLN A 49 -6.16 7.98 -4.55
N LYS A 50 -5.44 7.99 -5.67
CA LYS A 50 -5.57 9.06 -6.66
C LYS A 50 -6.65 8.81 -7.69
N ARG A 51 -6.86 7.55 -8.07
CA ARG A 51 -7.85 7.21 -9.09
C ARG A 51 -9.19 6.80 -8.50
N LEU A 52 -9.18 6.09 -7.38
CA LEU A 52 -10.39 5.62 -6.74
C LEU A 52 -10.81 6.43 -5.51
N GLY A 53 -9.97 7.37 -5.10
CA GLY A 53 -10.30 8.26 -3.98
C GLY A 53 -10.36 7.57 -2.62
N VAL A 54 -9.66 6.44 -2.46
CA VAL A 54 -9.67 5.71 -1.20
C VAL A 54 -8.82 6.45 -0.17
N PRO A 55 -9.38 6.79 1.00
CA PRO A 55 -8.58 7.39 2.07
C PRO A 55 -7.50 6.43 2.56
N ILE A 56 -6.33 6.98 2.88
CA ILE A 56 -5.20 6.17 3.32
C ILE A 56 -5.52 5.37 4.59
N GLU A 57 -6.38 5.90 5.44
CA GLU A 57 -6.79 5.27 6.70
C GLU A 57 -7.55 3.96 6.48
N ARG A 58 -8.03 3.73 5.26
CA ARG A 58 -8.77 2.51 4.90
C ARG A 58 -7.94 1.48 4.18
N ILE A 59 -6.65 1.75 3.96
CA ILE A 59 -5.74 0.87 3.23
C ILE A 59 -4.77 0.23 4.21
N ARG A 60 -4.64 -1.10 4.14
CA ARG A 60 -3.63 -1.84 4.90
C ARG A 60 -2.80 -2.67 3.95
N VAL A 61 -1.51 -2.83 4.27
CA VAL A 61 -0.61 -3.67 3.49
C VAL A 61 -0.10 -4.82 4.35
N GLU A 62 0.18 -5.95 3.72
CA GLU A 62 0.59 -7.18 4.41
C GLU A 62 -0.35 -7.50 5.58
N GLU A 63 -1.64 -7.35 5.34
CA GLU A 63 -2.66 -7.51 6.36
C GLU A 63 -2.91 -9.00 6.63
N PRO A 64 -2.86 -9.42 7.91
CA PRO A 64 -3.21 -10.82 8.25
C PRO A 64 -4.64 -11.13 7.79
N MET A 65 -4.80 -12.27 7.11
CA MET A 65 -6.11 -12.66 6.58
C MET A 65 -7.12 -12.93 7.71
N CYS A 66 -6.66 -13.24 8.92
CA CYS A 66 -7.56 -13.40 10.06
C CYS A 66 -8.27 -12.09 10.44
N HIS A 67 -7.74 -10.92 10.04
CA HIS A 67 -8.43 -9.65 10.20
C HIS A 67 -9.55 -9.47 9.17
N VAL A 68 -9.45 -10.16 8.04
CA VAL A 68 -10.48 -10.12 7.00
C VAL A 68 -11.64 -11.03 7.36
N LYS A 69 -11.31 -12.26 7.79
CA LYS A 69 -12.31 -13.21 8.24
C LYS A 69 -11.66 -14.17 9.24
N LYS A 70 -12.32 -14.36 10.38
CA LYS A 70 -11.86 -15.26 11.44
C LYS A 70 -11.60 -16.65 10.88
N GLY A 71 -10.45 -17.22 11.21
CA GLY A 71 -10.06 -18.55 10.80
C GLY A 71 -9.23 -18.62 9.54
N LEU A 72 -9.13 -17.52 8.77
CA LEU A 72 -8.25 -17.48 7.61
C LEU A 72 -6.80 -17.32 8.03
N ARG A 73 -5.89 -17.89 7.24
CA ARG A 73 -4.45 -17.85 7.48
C ARG A 73 -3.76 -17.04 6.38
N GLY A 74 -2.51 -16.66 6.66
CA GLY A 74 -1.68 -15.92 5.70
C GLY A 74 -1.95 -14.44 5.74
N ARG A 75 -1.45 -13.75 4.71
CA ARG A 75 -1.56 -12.30 4.57
C ARG A 75 -2.01 -11.93 3.18
N ALA A 76 -2.80 -10.85 3.09
CA ALA A 76 -3.09 -10.20 1.83
C ALA A 76 -2.06 -9.10 1.60
N ASP A 77 -1.69 -8.87 0.33
CA ASP A 77 -0.79 -7.78 0.00
C ASP A 77 -1.38 -6.44 0.37
N ILE A 78 -2.65 -6.22 -0.01
CA ILE A 78 -3.37 -4.98 0.26
C ILE A 78 -4.81 -5.34 0.60
N VAL A 79 -5.32 -4.70 1.64
CA VAL A 79 -6.74 -4.77 2.00
C VAL A 79 -7.27 -3.35 2.06
N VAL A 80 -8.40 -3.12 1.42
CA VAL A 80 -9.13 -1.85 1.50
C VAL A 80 -10.37 -2.07 2.34
N TYR A 81 -10.51 -1.27 3.38
CA TYR A 81 -11.69 -1.31 4.24
C TYR A 81 -12.70 -0.27 3.77
N ARG A 82 -13.97 -0.54 4.06
CA ARG A 82 -15.07 0.35 3.70
C ARG A 82 -15.20 1.52 4.65
N ASP A 83 -14.67 1.36 5.86
CA ASP A 83 -14.82 2.33 6.95
C ASP A 83 -13.46 2.63 7.60
N ASP A 84 -13.39 3.76 8.30
CA ASP A 84 -12.16 4.20 8.95
C ASP A 84 -11.79 3.33 10.17
N LYS A 85 -12.74 2.59 10.72
CA LYS A 85 -12.52 1.69 11.84
C LYS A 85 -11.93 0.35 11.41
N GLN A 86 -11.83 0.12 10.09
CA GLN A 86 -11.28 -1.11 9.53
C GLN A 86 -12.03 -2.36 9.98
N GLU A 87 -13.36 -2.27 10.00
CA GLU A 87 -14.23 -3.38 10.40
C GLU A 87 -14.86 -4.10 9.22
N GLU A 88 -15.16 -3.39 8.13
CA GLU A 88 -15.75 -3.96 6.94
C GLU A 88 -14.79 -3.94 5.77
N VAL A 89 -14.50 -5.11 5.21
CA VAL A 89 -13.61 -5.24 4.05
C VAL A 89 -14.35 -4.91 2.78
N LEU A 90 -13.76 -4.05 1.96
CA LEU A 90 -14.27 -3.71 0.64
C LEU A 90 -13.55 -4.49 -0.46
N LEU A 91 -12.23 -4.64 -0.35
CA LEU A 91 -11.40 -5.22 -1.40
C LEU A 91 -10.17 -5.89 -0.79
N VAL A 92 -9.81 -7.06 -1.34
CA VAL A 92 -8.60 -7.78 -0.97
C VAL A 92 -7.78 -8.01 -2.24
N ILE A 93 -6.50 -7.68 -2.19
CA ILE A 93 -5.56 -7.87 -3.31
C ILE A 93 -4.42 -8.80 -2.92
#